data_0307454d73314bd0d999572e14d7dcbf
#
_entry.id   0307454d73314bd0d999572e14d7dcbf
#
_cell.length_a   1.000
_cell.length_b   1.000
_cell.length_c   1.000
_cell.angle_alpha   90.00
_cell.angle_beta   90.00
_cell.angle_gamma   90.00
#
_symmetry.space_group_name_H-M   'P 1'
#
loop_
_entity.id
_entity.type
_entity.pdbx_description
1 polymer ?
#
loop_
_entity_poly.entity_id
_entity_poly.type
_entity_poly.pdbx_seq_one_letter_code
_entity_poly.pdbx_strand_id
1 'polypeptide(L)'
;DTNYKCLLWIDTLNDKPDIVSEIVGIEPSRKQIKGAHMGGKKPPEAIWKINTWEFVSPTRYAQNLWLLQESFEDVLNMMDRREKEFIAIAKKYDNINFQLQSTTYLTPVSFKLDTDVLYKLKKYHGYVCFSIWTWIN
;
A
#
# COMPACT_ATOMS: atom_id res chain seq x y z
N ASP A 1 -19.94 -10.75 1.22
CA ASP A 1 -19.47 -9.50 1.82
C ASP A 1 -18.33 -8.88 1.00
N THR A 2 -18.30 -7.57 0.96
CA THR A 2 -17.18 -6.83 0.37
C THR A 2 -16.06 -6.74 1.37
N ASN A 3 -14.86 -7.12 0.95
CA ASN A 3 -13.67 -6.89 1.75
C ASN A 3 -12.75 -5.89 1.06
N TYR A 4 -11.97 -5.17 1.85
CA TYR A 4 -11.03 -4.18 1.33
C TYR A 4 -9.87 -3.94 2.28
N LYS A 5 -8.76 -3.54 1.69
CA LYS A 5 -7.53 -3.16 2.41
C LYS A 5 -6.73 -2.20 1.57
N CYS A 6 -5.85 -1.45 2.20
CA CYS A 6 -4.89 -0.59 1.52
C CYS A 6 -3.47 -1.10 1.73
N LEU A 7 -2.71 -1.11 0.66
CA LEU A 7 -1.31 -1.46 0.65
C LEU A 7 -0.50 -0.18 0.43
N LEU A 8 0.43 0.10 1.32
CA LEU A 8 1.45 1.11 1.10
C LEU A 8 2.68 0.40 0.56
N TRP A 9 3.16 0.84 -0.58
CA TRP A 9 4.29 0.24 -1.27
C TRP A 9 5.31 1.33 -1.61
N ILE A 10 6.52 1.15 -1.12
CA ILE A 10 7.64 2.07 -1.37
C ILE A 10 8.73 1.32 -2.14
N ASP A 11 9.01 1.79 -3.36
CA ASP A 11 10.14 1.29 -4.15
C ASP A 11 11.40 2.03 -3.69
N THR A 12 12.34 1.30 -3.10
CA THR A 12 13.57 1.88 -2.56
C THR A 12 14.72 1.90 -3.56
N LEU A 13 14.43 1.64 -4.83
CA LEU A 13 15.40 1.65 -5.92
C LEU A 13 16.58 0.70 -5.64
N ASN A 14 17.79 1.22 -5.55
CA ASN A 14 18.99 0.41 -5.30
C ASN A 14 19.25 0.16 -3.81
N ASP A 15 18.53 0.81 -2.93
CA ASP A 15 18.70 0.62 -1.48
C ASP A 15 17.91 -0.58 -1.00
N LYS A 16 18.42 -1.28 0.01
CA LYS A 16 17.66 -2.33 0.67
C LYS A 16 16.43 -1.74 1.34
N PRO A 17 15.27 -2.43 1.31
CA PRO A 17 14.04 -1.93 1.93
C PRO A 17 14.18 -1.64 3.43
N ASP A 18 15.11 -2.30 4.11
CA ASP A 18 15.37 -2.12 5.54
C ASP A 18 15.64 -0.66 5.92
N ILE A 19 16.14 0.14 4.98
CA ILE A 19 16.40 1.55 5.22
C ILE A 19 15.13 2.33 5.61
N VAL A 20 13.99 1.94 5.09
CA VAL A 20 12.70 2.57 5.45
C VAL A 20 12.40 2.32 6.92
N SER A 21 12.50 1.06 7.37
CA SER A 21 12.28 0.72 8.79
C SER A 21 13.25 1.44 9.71
N GLU A 22 14.51 1.60 9.30
CA GLU A 22 15.51 2.33 10.08
C GLU A 22 15.13 3.80 10.25
N ILE A 23 14.58 4.42 9.22
CA ILE A 23 14.19 5.83 9.23
C ILE A 23 12.86 6.04 9.96
N VAL A 24 11.84 5.24 9.65
CA VAL A 24 10.49 5.46 10.20
C VAL A 24 10.24 4.74 11.52
N GLY A 25 11.07 3.75 11.88
CA GLY A 25 10.89 3.00 13.12
C GLY A 25 9.69 2.06 13.12
N ILE A 26 9.21 1.66 11.95
CA ILE A 26 8.05 0.77 11.77
C ILE A 26 8.49 -0.43 10.94
N GLU A 27 8.13 -1.64 11.39
CA GLU A 27 8.41 -2.85 10.64
C GLU A 27 7.42 -2.99 9.48
N PRO A 28 7.87 -3.47 8.32
CA PRO A 28 6.99 -3.70 7.18
C PRO A 28 6.14 -4.95 7.36
N SER A 29 5.00 -5.00 6.70
CA SER A 29 4.23 -6.23 6.57
C SER A 29 4.93 -7.23 5.65
N ARG A 30 5.60 -6.71 4.63
CA ARG A 30 6.37 -7.50 3.66
C ARG A 30 7.45 -6.62 3.04
N LYS A 31 8.56 -7.24 2.63
CA LYS A 31 9.57 -6.57 1.82
C LYS A 31 10.00 -7.49 0.68
N GLN A 32 10.36 -6.89 -0.45
CA GLN A 32 10.95 -7.58 -1.57
C GLN A 32 12.39 -7.11 -1.72
N ILE A 33 13.32 -8.05 -1.82
CA ILE A 33 14.74 -7.74 -1.97
C ILE A 33 15.15 -8.14 -3.38
N LYS A 34 15.60 -7.15 -4.16
CA LYS A 34 16.05 -7.36 -5.54
C LYS A 34 17.12 -8.47 -5.59
N GLY A 35 16.92 -9.43 -6.48
CA GLY A 35 17.81 -10.57 -6.65
C GLY A 35 17.52 -11.74 -5.73
N ALA A 36 16.67 -11.59 -4.71
CA ALA A 36 16.28 -12.69 -3.85
C ALA A 36 15.16 -13.52 -4.49
N HIS A 37 15.15 -14.83 -4.20
CA HIS A 37 14.10 -15.72 -4.68
C HIS A 37 12.74 -15.32 -4.07
N MET A 38 11.68 -15.40 -4.88
CA MET A 38 10.33 -15.05 -4.46
C MET A 38 9.74 -15.99 -3.40
N GLY A 39 10.37 -17.13 -3.15
CA GLY A 39 9.96 -18.08 -2.13
C GLY A 39 8.96 -19.12 -2.60
N GLY A 40 8.58 -20.02 -1.69
CA GLY A 40 7.62 -21.07 -1.96
C GLY A 40 8.06 -22.06 -3.04
N LYS A 41 7.07 -22.53 -3.80
CA LYS A 41 7.28 -23.53 -4.87
C LYS A 41 7.57 -22.89 -6.23
N LYS A 42 7.95 -21.61 -6.25
CA LYS A 42 8.26 -20.92 -7.50
C LYS A 42 9.57 -21.44 -8.10
N PRO A 43 9.73 -21.37 -9.44
CA PRO A 43 10.93 -21.86 -10.10
C PRO A 43 12.19 -21.10 -9.65
N PRO A 44 13.41 -21.69 -9.81
CA PRO A 44 14.64 -21.05 -9.34
C PRO A 44 14.91 -19.67 -9.93
N GLU A 45 14.44 -19.39 -11.15
CA GLU A 45 14.58 -18.10 -11.81
C GLU A 45 13.59 -17.03 -11.34
N ALA A 46 12.66 -17.40 -10.47
CA ALA A 46 11.68 -16.47 -9.92
C ALA A 46 12.32 -15.60 -8.84
N ILE A 47 12.97 -14.54 -9.26
CA ILE A 47 13.64 -13.57 -8.39
C ILE A 47 12.95 -12.21 -8.45
N TRP A 48 13.00 -11.49 -7.34
CA TRP A 48 12.47 -10.12 -7.28
C TRP A 48 13.29 -9.19 -8.16
N LYS A 49 12.60 -8.30 -8.89
CA LYS A 49 13.23 -7.34 -9.81
C LYS A 49 13.50 -5.99 -9.15
N ILE A 50 12.85 -5.70 -8.04
CA ILE A 50 12.90 -4.42 -7.35
C ILE A 50 13.00 -4.60 -5.84
N ASN A 51 13.46 -3.57 -5.17
CA ASN A 51 13.45 -3.49 -3.71
C ASN A 51 12.21 -2.75 -3.25
N THR A 52 11.37 -3.38 -2.43
CA THR A 52 10.16 -2.74 -1.90
C THR A 52 10.00 -2.95 -0.40
N TRP A 53 9.47 -1.93 0.23
CA TRP A 53 8.99 -1.95 1.60
C TRP A 53 7.47 -1.81 1.56
N GLU A 54 6.74 -2.70 2.20
CA GLU A 54 5.28 -2.75 2.09
C GLU A 54 4.63 -2.80 3.47
N PHE A 55 3.58 -2.00 3.64
CA PHE A 55 2.71 -2.03 4.80
C PHE A 55 1.28 -2.30 4.32
N VAL A 56 0.63 -3.28 4.93
CA VAL A 56 -0.75 -3.67 4.59
C VAL A 56 -1.66 -3.31 5.75
N SER A 57 -2.70 -2.55 5.48
CA SER A 57 -3.73 -2.26 6.48
C SER A 57 -4.50 -3.54 6.86
N PRO A 58 -5.14 -3.57 8.03
CA PRO A 58 -6.07 -4.66 8.33
C PRO A 58 -7.15 -4.77 7.26
N THR A 59 -7.58 -5.99 6.97
CA THR A 59 -8.72 -6.21 6.08
C THR A 59 -10.00 -5.77 6.77
N ARG A 60 -10.78 -4.94 6.08
CA ARG A 60 -12.09 -4.49 6.53
C ARG A 60 -13.18 -5.15 5.72
N TYR A 61 -14.33 -5.32 6.33
CA TYR A 61 -15.50 -5.93 5.72
C TYR A 61 -16.66 -4.95 5.79
N ALA A 62 -17.36 -4.78 4.68
CA ALA A 62 -18.48 -3.86 4.60
C ALA A 62 -19.53 -4.35 3.62
N GLN A 63 -20.76 -3.87 3.78
CA GLN A 63 -21.86 -4.17 2.85
C GLN A 63 -21.89 -3.22 1.66
N ASN A 64 -21.08 -2.17 1.68
CA ASN A 64 -21.01 -1.21 0.59
C ASN A 64 -19.58 -0.67 0.41
N LEU A 65 -19.32 -0.12 -0.76
CA LEU A 65 -17.99 0.38 -1.14
C LEU A 65 -17.70 1.81 -0.63
N TRP A 66 -18.66 2.46 0.01
CA TRP A 66 -18.47 3.82 0.53
C TRP A 66 -17.41 3.89 1.62
N LEU A 67 -17.13 2.77 2.28
CA LEU A 67 -16.16 2.68 3.38
C LEU A 67 -14.74 2.33 2.93
N LEU A 68 -14.49 2.23 1.62
CA LEU A 68 -13.14 1.90 1.12
C LEU A 68 -12.08 2.89 1.59
N GLN A 69 -12.45 4.15 1.76
CA GLN A 69 -11.56 5.19 2.24
C GLN A 69 -10.99 4.88 3.63
N GLU A 70 -11.69 4.13 4.48
CA GLU A 70 -11.21 3.80 5.82
C GLU A 70 -9.89 3.01 5.77
N SER A 71 -9.68 2.19 4.77
CA SER A 71 -8.40 1.50 4.59
C SER A 71 -7.27 2.46 4.25
N PHE A 72 -7.53 3.49 3.45
CA PHE A 72 -6.57 4.56 3.22
C PHE A 72 -6.25 5.29 4.52
N GLU A 73 -7.28 5.60 5.31
CA GLU A 73 -7.11 6.26 6.60
C GLU A 73 -6.28 5.43 7.56
N ASP A 74 -6.43 4.11 7.57
CA ASP A 74 -5.60 3.22 8.38
C ASP A 74 -4.11 3.39 8.06
N VAL A 75 -3.77 3.43 6.78
CA VAL A 75 -2.39 3.62 6.32
C VAL A 75 -1.91 5.04 6.62
N LEU A 76 -2.72 6.05 6.31
CA LEU A 76 -2.35 7.45 6.53
C LEU A 76 -2.18 7.76 8.02
N ASN A 77 -3.01 7.17 8.88
CA ASN A 77 -2.87 7.33 10.33
C ASN A 77 -1.57 6.71 10.84
N MET A 78 -1.18 5.58 10.30
CA MET A 78 0.11 4.97 10.60
C MET A 78 1.25 5.91 10.18
N MET A 79 1.20 6.46 8.97
CA MET A 79 2.22 7.37 8.47
C MET A 79 2.29 8.67 9.27
N ASP A 80 1.13 9.20 9.68
CA ASP A 80 1.06 10.46 10.44
C ASP A 80 1.74 10.38 11.81
N ARG A 81 1.91 9.18 12.37
CA ARG A 81 2.67 9.00 13.61
C ARG A 81 4.16 9.29 13.41
N ARG A 82 4.65 9.18 12.18
CA ARG A 82 6.04 9.39 11.79
C ARG A 82 6.08 10.28 10.54
N GLU A 83 5.33 11.36 10.59
CA GLU A 83 5.09 12.23 9.44
C GLU A 83 6.38 12.77 8.82
N LYS A 84 7.28 13.30 9.63
CA LYS A 84 8.54 13.88 9.14
C LYS A 84 9.38 12.84 8.43
N GLU A 85 9.45 11.65 9.00
CA GLU A 85 10.24 10.55 8.47
C GLU A 85 9.66 10.04 7.15
N PHE A 86 8.33 9.89 7.06
CA PHE A 86 7.69 9.48 5.80
C PHE A 86 7.78 10.55 4.72
N ILE A 87 7.72 11.82 5.07
CA ILE A 87 7.96 12.91 4.11
C ILE A 87 9.41 12.84 3.59
N ALA A 88 10.37 12.55 4.45
CA ALA A 88 11.76 12.37 4.03
C ALA A 88 11.93 11.20 3.08
N ILE A 89 11.26 10.08 3.35
CA ILE A 89 11.23 8.91 2.46
C ILE A 89 10.61 9.28 1.10
N ALA A 90 9.49 10.00 1.12
CA ALA A 90 8.81 10.43 -0.10
C ALA A 90 9.72 11.30 -0.98
N LYS A 91 10.48 12.21 -0.38
CA LYS A 91 11.43 13.04 -1.10
C LYS A 91 12.62 12.27 -1.63
N LYS A 92 13.08 11.27 -0.87
CA LYS A 92 14.26 10.48 -1.24
C LYS A 92 14.00 9.57 -2.42
N TYR A 93 12.85 8.88 -2.45
CA TYR A 93 12.56 7.85 -3.44
C TYR A 93 11.58 8.29 -4.51
N ASP A 94 10.71 9.25 -4.22
CA ASP A 94 9.67 9.74 -5.12
C ASP A 94 8.87 8.61 -5.78
N ASN A 95 8.67 7.53 -5.04
CA ASN A 95 8.02 6.32 -5.56
C ASN A 95 7.24 5.61 -4.46
N ILE A 96 6.28 6.35 -3.88
CA ILE A 96 5.35 5.85 -2.88
C ILE A 96 4.03 5.55 -3.57
N ASN A 97 3.53 4.33 -3.39
CA ASN A 97 2.29 3.88 -4.01
C ASN A 97 1.30 3.43 -2.95
N PHE A 98 0.08 3.89 -3.07
CA PHE A 98 -1.05 3.42 -2.29
C PHE A 98 -1.92 2.56 -3.19
N GLN A 99 -2.11 1.30 -2.85
CA GLN A 99 -2.96 0.40 -3.60
C GLN A 99 -4.17 0.01 -2.77
N LEU A 100 -5.34 0.42 -3.22
CA LEU A 100 -6.58 -0.02 -2.62
C LEU A 100 -7.01 -1.32 -3.30
N GLN A 101 -7.16 -2.37 -2.53
CA GLN A 101 -7.60 -3.68 -2.99
C GLN A 101 -8.96 -3.99 -2.40
N SER A 102 -9.89 -4.40 -3.25
CA SER A 102 -11.23 -4.80 -2.83
C SER A 102 -11.69 -6.01 -3.60
N THR A 103 -12.42 -6.88 -2.92
CA THR A 103 -13.17 -7.97 -3.54
C THR A 103 -14.63 -7.77 -3.20
N THR A 104 -15.49 -7.70 -4.21
CA THR A 104 -16.90 -7.38 -4.03
C THR A 104 -17.79 -8.15 -5.01
N TYR A 105 -19.04 -8.36 -4.60
CA TYR A 105 -20.11 -8.86 -5.47
C TYR A 105 -20.96 -7.72 -6.06
N LEU A 106 -20.64 -6.47 -5.70
CA LEU A 106 -21.42 -5.31 -6.12
C LEU A 106 -21.00 -4.82 -7.50
N THR A 107 -21.98 -4.55 -8.36
CA THR A 107 -21.79 -3.92 -9.67
C THR A 107 -22.96 -2.96 -9.93
N PRO A 108 -22.73 -1.73 -10.44
CA PRO A 108 -21.43 -1.11 -10.70
C PRO A 108 -20.67 -0.77 -9.43
N VAL A 109 -19.36 -0.60 -9.53
CA VAL A 109 -18.51 -0.23 -8.41
C VAL A 109 -18.32 1.29 -8.42
N SER A 110 -18.68 1.94 -7.32
CA SER A 110 -18.33 3.35 -7.11
C SER A 110 -17.98 3.58 -5.63
N PHE A 111 -17.08 4.51 -5.37
CA PHE A 111 -16.66 4.88 -4.02
C PHE A 111 -16.24 6.34 -4.00
N LYS A 112 -16.10 6.89 -2.80
CA LYS A 112 -15.68 8.28 -2.60
C LYS A 112 -14.40 8.35 -1.80
N LEU A 113 -13.56 9.31 -2.15
CA LEU A 113 -12.47 9.78 -1.31
C LEU A 113 -12.75 11.24 -0.99
N ASP A 114 -12.71 11.61 0.28
CA ASP A 114 -12.91 13.01 0.64
C ASP A 114 -11.62 13.84 0.46
N THR A 115 -11.77 15.14 0.55
CA THR A 115 -10.66 16.08 0.32
C THR A 115 -9.55 15.96 1.37
N ASP A 116 -9.87 15.57 2.59
CA ASP A 116 -8.86 15.38 3.64
C ASP A 116 -7.93 14.23 3.31
N VAL A 117 -8.49 13.12 2.82
CA VAL A 117 -7.70 11.97 2.36
C VAL A 117 -6.82 12.36 1.17
N LEU A 118 -7.39 13.05 0.19
CA LEU A 118 -6.64 13.51 -0.99
C LEU A 118 -5.51 14.47 -0.60
N TYR A 119 -5.75 15.36 0.34
CA TYR A 119 -4.73 16.27 0.84
C TYR A 119 -3.57 15.53 1.51
N LYS A 120 -3.86 14.54 2.34
CA LYS A 120 -2.85 13.71 2.98
C LYS A 120 -2.05 12.90 1.97
N LEU A 121 -2.70 12.32 0.95
CA LEU A 121 -2.02 11.63 -0.13
C LEU A 121 -1.04 12.55 -0.84
N LYS A 122 -1.45 13.79 -1.12
CA LYS A 122 -0.59 14.80 -1.72
C LYS A 122 0.61 15.13 -0.83
N LYS A 123 0.41 15.22 0.47
CA LYS A 123 1.48 15.49 1.45
C LYS A 123 2.62 14.48 1.35
N TYR A 124 2.28 13.21 1.13
CA TYR A 124 3.25 12.14 0.98
C TYR A 124 3.68 11.89 -0.46
N HIS A 125 3.26 12.73 -1.42
CA HIS A 125 3.60 12.62 -2.85
C HIS A 125 3.31 11.22 -3.43
N GLY A 126 2.20 10.60 -3.00
CA GLY A 126 1.89 9.23 -3.37
C GLY A 126 1.16 9.10 -4.69
N TYR A 127 1.37 7.98 -5.34
CA TYR A 127 0.55 7.52 -6.46
C TYR A 127 -0.55 6.62 -5.92
N VAL A 128 -1.73 6.68 -6.50
CA VAL A 128 -2.86 5.87 -6.06
C VAL A 128 -3.27 4.92 -7.17
N CYS A 129 -3.29 3.63 -6.83
CA CYS A 129 -3.77 2.56 -7.70
C CYS A 129 -5.00 1.91 -7.07
N PHE A 130 -5.96 1.53 -7.91
CA PHE A 130 -7.14 0.84 -7.46
C PHE A 130 -7.20 -0.54 -8.11
N SER A 131 -7.35 -1.58 -7.30
CA SER A 131 -7.53 -2.95 -7.77
C SER A 131 -8.84 -3.47 -7.16
N ILE A 132 -9.87 -3.51 -7.98
CA ILE A 132 -11.19 -3.95 -7.55
C ILE A 132 -11.57 -5.18 -8.35
N TRP A 133 -11.74 -6.28 -7.64
CA TRP A 133 -12.14 -7.56 -8.22
C TRP A 133 -13.60 -7.82 -7.90
N THR A 134 -14.39 -8.07 -8.93
CA THR A 134 -15.78 -8.41 -8.76
C THR A 134 -15.97 -9.90 -9.01
N TRP A 135 -16.75 -10.53 -8.16
CA TRP A 135 -17.19 -11.91 -8.37
C TRP A 135 -18.47 -11.89 -9.19
N ILE A 136 -18.46 -12.64 -10.29
CA ILE A 136 -19.63 -12.81 -11.15
C ILE A 136 -20.10 -14.27 -10.96
N ASN A 137 -21.33 -14.41 -10.50
CA ASN A 137 -21.96 -15.72 -10.40
C ASN A 137 -22.57 -16.10 -11.76
#